data_de7bf03d66fd1bffc921c0c5e5ef9df8
#
_entry.id   de7bf03d66fd1bffc921c0c5e5ef9df8
#
_cell.length_a   1.000
_cell.length_b   1.000
_cell.length_c   1.000
_cell.angle_alpha   90.00
_cell.angle_beta   90.00
_cell.angle_gamma   90.00
#
_symmetry.space_group_name_H-M   'P 1'
#
loop_
_entity.id
_entity.type
_entity.pdbx_description
1 polymer ?
#
loop_
_entity_poly.entity_id
_entity_poly.type
_entity_poly.pdbx_seq_one_letter_code
_entity_poly.pdbx_strand_id
1 'polypeptide(L)'
;ALLLAFAANPEIAAERAQLNATREGVAQARARGLPQITAGAGYEEVDNTQSISSEVFGAGAEDRNFDLTTATAQVQGEQQIFAGLRNVNAIRQAKARAKAGGAQLSLVEQDVLNRAAAAYFDVVRDMVVYRATENNVQVLIKQFEEIAFRFEIGEVTKTDVAQSEARLAQARARM
;
A
#
# COMPACT_ATOMS: atom_id res chain seq x y z
N ALA A 1 -12.91 16.45 12.30
CA ALA A 1 -11.66 15.64 12.19
C ALA A 1 -11.96 14.26 11.57
N LEU A 2 -12.85 13.42 12.16
CA LEU A 2 -13.12 12.05 11.67
C LEU A 2 -13.64 12.01 10.23
N LEU A 3 -14.57 12.90 9.85
CA LEU A 3 -15.06 12.97 8.47
C LEU A 3 -13.98 13.33 7.46
N LEU A 4 -13.07 14.23 7.80
CA LEU A 4 -11.94 14.59 6.95
C LEU A 4 -10.92 13.42 6.84
N ALA A 5 -10.64 12.74 7.94
CA ALA A 5 -9.78 11.57 7.96
C ALA A 5 -10.35 10.46 7.05
N PHE A 6 -11.66 10.22 7.09
CA PHE A 6 -12.32 9.24 6.23
C PHE A 6 -12.32 9.63 4.75
N ALA A 7 -12.62 10.90 4.44
CA ALA A 7 -12.77 11.37 3.05
C ALA A 7 -11.44 11.51 2.30
N ALA A 8 -10.36 11.90 3.00
CA ALA A 8 -9.06 12.21 2.40
C ALA A 8 -8.00 11.13 2.65
N ASN A 9 -8.33 10.00 3.28
CA ASN A 9 -7.36 8.99 3.63
C ASN A 9 -6.92 8.20 2.38
N PRO A 10 -5.61 8.20 2.03
CA PRO A 10 -5.09 7.50 0.86
C PRO A 10 -5.19 5.97 0.97
N GLU A 11 -5.21 5.41 2.18
CA GLU A 11 -5.34 3.97 2.42
C GLU A 11 -6.73 3.47 2.03
N ILE A 12 -7.79 4.21 2.37
CA ILE A 12 -9.16 3.92 1.93
C ILE A 12 -9.28 4.05 0.41
N ALA A 13 -8.66 5.08 -0.18
CA ALA A 13 -8.66 5.27 -1.63
C ALA A 13 -7.96 4.11 -2.36
N ALA A 14 -6.82 3.65 -1.84
CA ALA A 14 -6.08 2.51 -2.37
C ALA A 14 -6.90 1.22 -2.30
N GLU A 15 -7.56 0.94 -1.16
CA GLU A 15 -8.37 -0.26 -0.99
C GLU A 15 -9.63 -0.24 -1.88
N ARG A 16 -10.23 0.93 -2.11
CA ARG A 16 -11.31 1.09 -3.10
C ARG A 16 -10.85 0.79 -4.52
N ALA A 17 -9.65 1.23 -4.91
CA ALA A 17 -9.07 0.91 -6.20
C ALA A 17 -8.80 -0.60 -6.33
N GLN A 18 -8.28 -1.24 -5.29
CA GLN A 18 -8.05 -2.68 -5.22
C GLN A 18 -9.36 -3.48 -5.33
N LEU A 19 -10.41 -3.04 -4.64
CA LEU A 19 -11.74 -3.63 -4.77
C LEU A 19 -12.28 -3.54 -6.20
N ASN A 20 -12.11 -2.39 -6.86
CA ASN A 20 -12.52 -2.21 -8.25
C ASN A 20 -11.75 -3.16 -9.17
N ALA A 21 -10.43 -3.27 -9.02
CA ALA A 21 -9.62 -4.24 -9.76
C ALA A 21 -10.09 -5.70 -9.55
N THR A 22 -10.45 -6.04 -8.32
CA THR A 22 -10.98 -7.38 -7.99
C THR A 22 -12.36 -7.61 -8.62
N ARG A 23 -13.21 -6.58 -8.70
CA ARG A 23 -14.52 -6.64 -9.38
C ARG A 23 -14.38 -6.87 -10.88
N GLU A 24 -13.38 -6.26 -11.53
CA GLU A 24 -13.07 -6.50 -12.96
C GLU A 24 -12.69 -7.97 -13.22
N GLY A 25 -12.14 -8.67 -12.25
CA GLY A 25 -11.92 -10.12 -12.32
C GLY A 25 -13.18 -10.93 -12.60
N VAL A 26 -14.38 -10.42 -12.27
CA VAL A 26 -15.65 -11.06 -12.60
C VAL A 26 -15.95 -10.95 -14.10
N ALA A 27 -15.67 -9.79 -14.70
CA ALA A 27 -15.80 -9.58 -16.15
C ALA A 27 -14.82 -10.48 -16.91
N GLN A 28 -13.57 -10.56 -16.46
CA GLN A 28 -12.56 -11.45 -17.03
C GLN A 28 -12.96 -12.94 -16.93
N ALA A 29 -13.53 -13.36 -15.79
CA ALA A 29 -14.01 -14.73 -15.63
C ALA A 29 -15.18 -15.05 -16.58
N ARG A 30 -16.04 -14.08 -16.90
CA ARG A 30 -17.11 -14.23 -17.89
C ARG A 30 -16.55 -14.27 -19.32
N ALA A 31 -15.56 -13.45 -19.62
CA ALA A 31 -14.93 -13.36 -20.94
C ALA A 31 -14.30 -14.69 -21.38
N ARG A 32 -13.85 -15.55 -20.44
CA ARG A 32 -13.35 -16.90 -20.74
C ARG A 32 -14.39 -17.82 -21.37
N GLY A 33 -15.66 -17.52 -21.21
CA GLY A 33 -16.77 -18.25 -21.86
C GLY A 33 -17.16 -17.69 -23.22
N LEU A 34 -16.57 -16.62 -23.68
CA LEU A 34 -16.81 -16.00 -24.98
C LEU A 34 -15.79 -16.49 -26.02
N PRO A 35 -16.10 -16.36 -27.34
CA PRO A 35 -15.13 -16.63 -28.38
C PRO A 35 -13.86 -15.81 -28.22
N GLN A 36 -12.71 -16.46 -28.28
CA GLN A 36 -11.40 -15.80 -28.29
C GLN A 36 -10.97 -15.63 -29.74
N ILE A 37 -10.73 -14.41 -30.19
CA ILE A 37 -10.26 -14.13 -31.54
C ILE A 37 -8.85 -13.54 -31.40
N THR A 38 -7.89 -14.23 -32.03
CA THR A 38 -6.50 -13.77 -32.13
C THR A 38 -6.16 -13.50 -33.59
N ALA A 39 -5.49 -12.37 -33.82
CA ALA A 39 -4.95 -12.02 -35.12
C ALA A 39 -3.44 -11.85 -35.00
N GLY A 40 -2.69 -12.41 -35.92
CA GLY A 40 -1.25 -12.32 -36.00
C GLY A 40 -0.83 -12.02 -37.44
N ALA A 41 0.21 -11.17 -37.59
CA ALA A 41 0.90 -10.97 -38.86
C ALA A 41 2.40 -11.13 -38.59
N GLY A 42 3.10 -11.80 -39.47
CA GLY A 42 4.54 -11.99 -39.41
C GLY A 42 5.16 -11.74 -40.80
N TYR A 43 6.35 -11.17 -40.77
CA TYR A 43 7.22 -11.04 -41.93
C TYR A 43 8.55 -11.66 -41.54
N GLU A 44 8.99 -12.61 -42.34
CA GLU A 44 10.24 -13.33 -42.14
C GLU A 44 11.05 -13.30 -43.43
N GLU A 45 12.28 -12.86 -43.35
CA GLU A 45 13.24 -12.88 -44.45
C GLU A 45 14.36 -13.85 -44.03
N VAL A 46 14.54 -14.88 -44.80
CA VAL A 46 15.56 -15.92 -44.54
C VAL A 46 16.53 -15.93 -45.70
N ASP A 47 17.73 -15.44 -45.44
CA ASP A 47 18.88 -15.55 -46.34
C ASP A 47 19.52 -16.89 -46.11
N ASN A 48 19.31 -17.82 -47.03
CA ASN A 48 19.91 -19.17 -46.96
C ASN A 48 20.99 -19.32 -48.03
N THR A 49 22.25 -19.32 -47.61
CA THR A 49 23.36 -19.63 -48.50
C THR A 49 23.68 -21.13 -48.37
N GLN A 50 23.26 -21.91 -49.34
CA GLN A 50 23.55 -23.33 -49.38
C GLN A 50 24.70 -23.61 -50.36
N SER A 51 25.91 -23.91 -49.84
CA SER A 51 27.04 -24.39 -50.65
C SER A 51 26.90 -25.89 -50.91
N ILE A 52 26.60 -26.28 -52.11
CA ILE A 52 26.57 -27.69 -52.51
C ILE A 52 27.94 -28.04 -53.09
N SER A 53 28.81 -28.64 -52.27
CA SER A 53 30.03 -29.26 -52.74
C SER A 53 29.72 -30.65 -53.32
N SER A 54 29.70 -30.76 -54.65
CA SER A 54 29.61 -32.06 -55.31
C SER A 54 31.03 -32.55 -55.63
N GLU A 55 31.60 -33.32 -54.73
CA GLU A 55 32.92 -33.94 -54.90
C GLU A 55 32.98 -35.06 -55.99
N VAL A 56 31.87 -35.37 -56.64
CA VAL A 56 31.82 -36.58 -57.51
C VAL A 56 32.12 -36.30 -58.96
N PHE A 57 32.08 -35.07 -59.47
CA PHE A 57 32.32 -34.78 -60.90
C PHE A 57 33.06 -33.47 -61.21
N GLY A 58 34.02 -33.07 -60.49
CA GLY A 58 34.98 -32.01 -60.93
C GLY A 58 34.31 -30.67 -61.39
N ALA A 59 33.06 -30.42 -61.08
CA ALA A 59 32.35 -29.18 -61.32
C ALA A 59 32.43 -28.31 -60.07
N GLY A 60 32.89 -27.07 -60.23
CA GLY A 60 33.06 -26.10 -59.13
C GLY A 60 31.79 -25.95 -58.30
N ALA A 61 31.98 -25.65 -57.00
CA ALA A 61 30.92 -25.31 -56.08
C ALA A 61 30.09 -24.14 -56.63
N GLU A 62 28.83 -24.35 -56.96
CA GLU A 62 27.92 -23.27 -57.23
C GLU A 62 27.25 -22.88 -55.89
N ASP A 63 27.52 -21.68 -55.40
CA ASP A 63 26.79 -21.08 -54.30
C ASP A 63 25.41 -20.63 -54.83
N ARG A 64 24.37 -21.27 -54.37
CA ARG A 64 22.99 -20.83 -54.62
C ARG A 64 22.48 -20.10 -53.42
N ASN A 65 22.35 -18.79 -53.55
CA ASN A 65 21.65 -17.95 -52.59
C ASN A 65 20.12 -18.04 -52.88
N PHE A 66 19.39 -18.46 -51.89
CA PHE A 66 17.92 -18.38 -51.90
C PHE A 66 17.46 -17.40 -50.85
N ASP A 67 17.01 -16.25 -51.30
CA ASP A 67 16.34 -15.28 -50.45
C ASP A 67 14.86 -15.65 -50.39
N LEU A 68 14.42 -16.16 -49.25
CA LEU A 68 13.02 -16.50 -49.03
C LEU A 68 12.34 -15.46 -48.16
N THR A 69 11.49 -14.67 -48.76
CA THR A 69 10.65 -13.72 -48.05
C THR A 69 9.28 -14.33 -47.81
N THR A 70 8.89 -14.53 -46.59
CA THR A 70 7.59 -15.05 -46.18
C THR A 70 6.79 -14.03 -45.42
N ALA A 71 5.64 -13.64 -45.95
CA ALA A 71 4.65 -12.82 -45.25
C ALA A 71 3.48 -13.72 -44.83
N THR A 72 3.18 -13.74 -43.54
CA THR A 72 2.08 -14.52 -42.98
C THR A 72 1.07 -13.61 -42.32
N ALA A 73 -0.21 -13.85 -42.54
CA ALA A 73 -1.30 -13.22 -41.79
C ALA A 73 -2.28 -14.32 -41.40
N GLN A 74 -2.61 -14.38 -40.11
CA GLN A 74 -3.56 -15.36 -39.60
C GLN A 74 -4.59 -14.74 -38.69
N VAL A 75 -5.81 -15.23 -38.74
CA VAL A 75 -6.89 -14.95 -37.81
C VAL A 75 -7.40 -16.28 -37.29
N GLN A 76 -7.36 -16.45 -35.98
CA GLN A 76 -7.82 -17.69 -35.33
C GLN A 76 -8.94 -17.34 -34.33
N GLY A 77 -10.05 -18.09 -34.45
CA GLY A 77 -11.17 -18.03 -33.51
C GLY A 77 -11.23 -19.32 -32.70
N GLU A 78 -11.27 -19.24 -31.38
CA GLU A 78 -11.44 -20.41 -30.49
C GLU A 78 -12.62 -20.16 -29.56
N GLN A 79 -13.54 -21.14 -29.49
CA GLN A 79 -14.68 -21.13 -28.59
C GLN A 79 -14.74 -22.44 -27.81
N GLN A 80 -14.59 -22.35 -26.49
CA GLN A 80 -14.81 -23.51 -25.64
C GLN A 80 -16.31 -23.73 -25.40
N ILE A 81 -16.90 -24.73 -26.03
CA ILE A 81 -18.33 -25.04 -25.93
C ILE A 81 -18.67 -25.73 -24.60
N PHE A 82 -17.81 -26.61 -24.14
CA PHE A 82 -17.99 -27.33 -22.87
C PHE A 82 -16.69 -27.41 -22.06
N ALA A 83 -16.77 -27.00 -20.81
CA ALA A 83 -15.64 -26.95 -19.87
C ALA A 83 -15.92 -27.67 -18.55
N GLY A 84 -16.89 -28.57 -18.48
CA GLY A 84 -17.20 -29.31 -17.27
C GLY A 84 -17.48 -28.43 -16.06
N LEU A 85 -18.31 -27.38 -16.20
CA LEU A 85 -18.65 -26.38 -15.17
C LEU A 85 -17.46 -25.48 -14.72
N ARG A 86 -16.27 -25.61 -15.30
CA ARG A 86 -15.08 -24.81 -14.94
C ARG A 86 -15.37 -23.32 -15.04
N ASN A 87 -15.99 -22.85 -16.13
CA ASN A 87 -16.30 -21.45 -16.33
C ASN A 87 -17.32 -20.94 -15.32
N VAL A 88 -18.34 -21.73 -14.99
CA VAL A 88 -19.34 -21.39 -13.97
C VAL A 88 -18.70 -21.25 -12.60
N ASN A 89 -17.82 -22.18 -12.23
CA ASN A 89 -17.13 -22.15 -10.96
C ASN A 89 -16.09 -21.01 -10.90
N ALA A 90 -15.42 -20.68 -12.00
CA ALA A 90 -14.53 -19.52 -12.09
C ALA A 90 -15.29 -18.20 -11.85
N ILE A 91 -16.49 -18.05 -12.42
CA ILE A 91 -17.34 -16.88 -12.18
C ILE A 91 -17.79 -16.82 -10.72
N ARG A 92 -18.21 -17.96 -10.13
CA ARG A 92 -18.59 -18.02 -8.70
C ARG A 92 -17.41 -17.63 -7.80
N GLN A 93 -16.22 -18.14 -8.07
CA GLN A 93 -15.00 -17.80 -7.37
C GLN A 93 -14.68 -16.30 -7.45
N ALA A 94 -14.74 -15.72 -8.66
CA ALA A 94 -14.48 -14.29 -8.87
C ALA A 94 -15.50 -13.42 -8.09
N LYS A 95 -16.79 -13.79 -8.10
CA LYS A 95 -17.83 -13.11 -7.31
C LYS A 95 -17.57 -13.22 -5.81
N ALA A 96 -17.15 -14.39 -5.31
CA ALA A 96 -16.81 -14.58 -3.91
C ALA A 96 -15.61 -13.73 -3.50
N ARG A 97 -14.58 -13.63 -4.35
CA ARG A 97 -13.42 -12.75 -4.13
C ARG A 97 -13.82 -11.27 -4.09
N ALA A 98 -14.69 -10.83 -5.01
CA ALA A 98 -15.19 -9.46 -5.01
C ALA A 98 -16.00 -9.14 -3.73
N LYS A 99 -16.78 -10.10 -3.22
CA LYS A 99 -17.49 -9.97 -1.93
C LYS A 99 -16.52 -9.89 -0.75
N ALA A 100 -15.49 -10.73 -0.74
CA ALA A 100 -14.44 -10.70 0.29
C ALA A 100 -13.66 -9.36 0.27
N GLY A 101 -13.35 -8.85 -0.94
CA GLY A 101 -12.74 -7.50 -1.07
C GLY A 101 -13.62 -6.39 -0.52
N GLY A 102 -14.95 -6.48 -0.65
CA GLY A 102 -15.87 -5.54 -0.03
C GLY A 102 -15.81 -5.58 1.50
N ALA A 103 -15.71 -6.76 2.10
CA ALA A 103 -15.53 -6.91 3.55
C ALA A 103 -14.16 -6.37 4.01
N GLN A 104 -13.11 -6.60 3.21
CA GLN A 104 -11.77 -6.05 3.48
C GLN A 104 -11.77 -4.52 3.48
N LEU A 105 -12.44 -3.88 2.52
CA LEU A 105 -12.61 -2.43 2.52
C LEU A 105 -13.27 -1.93 3.81
N SER A 106 -14.34 -2.60 4.26
CA SER A 106 -15.01 -2.24 5.52
C SER A 106 -14.10 -2.37 6.74
N LEU A 107 -13.19 -3.35 6.78
CA LEU A 107 -12.18 -3.48 7.84
C LEU A 107 -11.19 -2.32 7.83
N VAL A 108 -10.69 -1.94 6.66
CA VAL A 108 -9.78 -0.80 6.51
C VAL A 108 -10.47 0.51 6.90
N GLU A 109 -11.73 0.72 6.50
CA GLU A 109 -12.52 1.88 6.90
C GLU A 109 -12.69 1.97 8.43
N GLN A 110 -12.97 0.85 9.10
CA GLN A 110 -13.07 0.77 10.56
C GLN A 110 -11.71 1.03 11.25
N ASP A 111 -10.64 0.46 10.72
CA ASP A 111 -9.29 0.65 11.27
C ASP A 111 -8.85 2.11 11.20
N VAL A 112 -9.05 2.77 10.06
CA VAL A 112 -8.76 4.20 9.90
C VAL A 112 -9.56 5.06 10.88
N LEU A 113 -10.85 4.76 11.07
CA LEU A 113 -11.69 5.47 12.03
C LEU A 113 -11.22 5.26 13.47
N ASN A 114 -10.86 4.04 13.83
CA ASN A 114 -10.33 3.71 15.16
C ASN A 114 -9.00 4.43 15.44
N ARG A 115 -8.07 4.42 14.48
CA ARG A 115 -6.79 5.15 14.61
C ARG A 115 -7.01 6.66 14.74
N ALA A 116 -7.93 7.23 13.97
CA ALA A 116 -8.26 8.65 14.06
C ALA A 116 -8.92 9.01 15.40
N ALA A 117 -9.79 8.15 15.92
CA ALA A 117 -10.41 8.34 17.23
C ALA A 117 -9.37 8.22 18.35
N ALA A 118 -8.49 7.21 18.30
CA ALA A 118 -7.41 7.05 19.27
C ALA A 118 -6.49 8.27 19.30
N ALA A 119 -6.04 8.74 18.15
CA ALA A 119 -5.20 9.93 18.04
C ALA A 119 -5.88 11.19 18.60
N TYR A 120 -7.20 11.33 18.37
CA TYR A 120 -7.96 12.44 18.94
C TYR A 120 -7.99 12.38 20.47
N PHE A 121 -8.30 11.21 21.04
CA PHE A 121 -8.33 11.05 22.50
C PHE A 121 -6.93 11.18 23.14
N ASP A 122 -5.87 10.76 22.43
CA ASP A 122 -4.49 10.99 22.88
C ASP A 122 -4.19 12.47 23.01
N VAL A 123 -4.55 13.28 22.02
CA VAL A 123 -4.39 14.74 22.10
C VAL A 123 -5.20 15.33 23.27
N VAL A 124 -6.46 14.89 23.45
CA VAL A 124 -7.28 15.37 24.59
C VAL A 124 -6.65 15.01 25.93
N ARG A 125 -6.16 13.77 26.07
CA ARG A 125 -5.42 13.32 27.27
C ARG A 125 -4.18 14.18 27.52
N ASP A 126 -3.38 14.37 26.49
CA ASP A 126 -2.11 15.12 26.62
C ASP A 126 -2.36 16.59 26.97
N MET A 127 -3.43 17.19 26.45
CA MET A 127 -3.86 18.54 26.87
C MET A 127 -4.23 18.61 28.36
N VAL A 128 -4.90 17.58 28.88
CA VAL A 128 -5.25 17.51 30.32
C VAL A 128 -3.99 17.32 31.15
N VAL A 129 -3.08 16.42 30.74
CA VAL A 129 -1.80 16.18 31.42
C VAL A 129 -0.95 17.46 31.41
N TYR A 130 -0.87 18.15 30.29
CA TYR A 130 -0.14 19.41 30.15
C TYR A 130 -0.66 20.46 31.17
N ARG A 131 -1.98 20.68 31.22
CA ARG A 131 -2.59 21.63 32.20
C ARG A 131 -2.33 21.22 33.63
N ALA A 132 -2.37 19.94 33.96
CA ALA A 132 -2.08 19.44 35.29
C ALA A 132 -0.60 19.70 35.68
N THR A 133 0.32 19.45 34.73
CA THR A 133 1.75 19.69 34.92
C THR A 133 2.05 21.19 35.06
N GLU A 134 1.44 22.03 34.23
CA GLU A 134 1.54 23.50 34.36
C GLU A 134 1.09 23.97 35.74
N ASN A 135 -0.08 23.51 36.19
CA ASN A 135 -0.59 23.86 37.53
C ASN A 135 0.36 23.37 38.64
N ASN A 136 0.93 22.18 38.52
CA ASN A 136 1.92 21.65 39.46
C ASN A 136 3.17 22.54 39.51
N VAL A 137 3.68 23.01 38.38
CA VAL A 137 4.82 23.96 38.33
C VAL A 137 4.47 25.24 39.03
N GLN A 138 3.27 25.81 38.87
CA GLN A 138 2.82 27.01 39.56
C GLN A 138 2.76 26.83 41.08
N VAL A 139 2.30 25.68 41.56
CA VAL A 139 2.29 25.32 42.98
C VAL A 139 3.72 25.26 43.54
N LEU A 140 4.63 24.60 42.81
CA LEU A 140 6.03 24.45 43.22
C LEU A 140 6.79 25.80 43.22
N ILE A 141 6.45 26.73 42.33
CA ILE A 141 6.98 28.10 42.34
C ILE A 141 6.61 28.77 43.67
N LYS A 142 5.32 28.74 44.04
CA LYS A 142 4.86 29.34 45.31
C LYS A 142 5.49 28.68 46.54
N GLN A 143 5.65 27.35 46.52
CA GLN A 143 6.36 26.66 47.62
C GLN A 143 7.84 27.05 47.72
N PHE A 144 8.51 27.21 46.59
CA PHE A 144 9.90 27.68 46.57
C PHE A 144 10.00 29.09 47.13
N GLU A 145 9.14 30.01 46.71
CA GLU A 145 9.08 31.40 47.23
C GLU A 145 8.84 31.43 48.75
N GLU A 146 7.94 30.61 49.27
CA GLU A 146 7.67 30.49 50.72
C GLU A 146 8.88 29.95 51.46
N ILE A 147 9.55 28.90 50.97
CA ILE A 147 10.74 28.35 51.60
C ILE A 147 11.90 29.33 51.56
N ALA A 148 12.07 30.07 50.46
CA ALA A 148 13.08 31.11 50.34
C ALA A 148 12.87 32.24 51.36
N PHE A 149 11.62 32.70 51.55
CA PHE A 149 11.27 33.69 52.56
C PHE A 149 11.54 33.19 54.00
N ARG A 150 11.17 31.92 54.32
CA ARG A 150 11.45 31.31 55.62
C ARG A 150 12.95 31.15 55.89
N PHE A 151 13.74 30.97 54.86
CA PHE A 151 15.20 30.94 54.97
C PHE A 151 15.77 32.30 55.35
N GLU A 152 15.25 33.39 54.74
CA GLU A 152 15.69 34.78 55.08
C GLU A 152 15.44 35.12 56.52
N ILE A 153 14.37 34.63 57.16
CA ILE A 153 14.05 34.86 58.57
C ILE A 153 14.67 33.80 59.52
N GLY A 154 15.44 32.84 58.97
CA GLY A 154 16.18 31.83 59.72
C GLY A 154 15.38 30.61 60.21
N GLU A 155 14.18 30.39 59.69
CA GLU A 155 13.31 29.25 60.08
C GLU A 155 13.66 27.91 59.42
N VAL A 156 14.31 27.95 58.24
CA VAL A 156 14.65 26.72 57.48
C VAL A 156 16.13 26.72 57.10
N THR A 157 16.62 25.55 56.66
CA THR A 157 18.03 25.38 56.30
C THR A 157 18.29 25.64 54.80
N LYS A 158 19.56 25.92 54.46
CA LYS A 158 19.99 26.05 53.05
C LYS A 158 19.70 24.77 52.23
N THR A 159 19.71 23.63 52.89
CA THR A 159 19.38 22.33 52.26
C THR A 159 17.91 22.28 51.79
N ASP A 160 17.00 22.86 52.60
CA ASP A 160 15.57 22.89 52.27
C ASP A 160 15.31 23.76 51.03
N VAL A 161 16.00 24.90 50.91
CA VAL A 161 15.95 25.78 49.74
C VAL A 161 16.45 25.02 48.48
N ALA A 162 17.63 24.39 48.58
CA ALA A 162 18.20 23.64 47.48
C ALA A 162 17.30 22.46 47.03
N GLN A 163 16.65 21.80 47.99
CA GLN A 163 15.72 20.72 47.70
C GLN A 163 14.45 21.20 46.99
N SER A 164 13.89 22.34 47.39
CA SER A 164 12.72 22.94 46.76
C SER A 164 13.02 23.43 45.33
N GLU A 165 14.22 24.04 45.16
CA GLU A 165 14.70 24.44 43.83
C GLU A 165 14.87 23.24 42.90
N ALA A 166 15.48 22.15 43.37
CA ALA A 166 15.63 20.93 42.60
C ALA A 166 14.29 20.32 42.17
N ARG A 167 13.29 20.32 43.08
CA ARG A 167 11.92 19.86 42.75
C ARG A 167 11.26 20.74 41.68
N LEU A 168 11.40 22.04 41.76
CA LEU A 168 10.90 22.99 40.79
C LEU A 168 11.57 22.77 39.41
N ALA A 169 12.91 22.64 39.42
CA ALA A 169 13.67 22.37 38.19
C ALA A 169 13.23 21.05 37.54
N GLN A 170 13.03 20.01 38.34
CA GLN A 170 12.52 18.70 37.83
C GLN A 170 11.11 18.81 37.28
N ALA A 171 10.21 19.58 37.90
CA ALA A 171 8.85 19.76 37.39
C ALA A 171 8.84 20.54 36.06
N ARG A 172 9.68 21.57 35.93
CA ARG A 172 9.86 22.32 34.68
C ARG A 172 10.43 21.49 33.56
N ALA A 173 11.33 20.55 33.87
CA ALA A 173 11.89 19.62 32.84
C ALA A 173 10.91 18.57 32.36
N ARG A 174 9.79 18.35 33.07
CA ARG A 174 8.71 17.39 32.68
C ARG A 174 7.57 18.05 31.89
N MET A 175 7.56 19.37 31.78
CA MET A 175 6.58 20.15 31.06
C MET A 175 6.90 20.24 29.56
#